data_1eff6f54a9c8359ac572da3fe0f31e58
#
_entry.id   1eff6f54a9c8359ac572da3fe0f31e58
#
_cell.length_a   1.000
_cell.length_b   1.000
_cell.length_c   1.000
_cell.angle_alpha   90.00
_cell.angle_beta   90.00
_cell.angle_gamma   90.00
#
_symmetry.space_group_name_H-M   'P 1'
#
loop_
_entity.id
_entity.type
_entity.pdbx_description
1 polymer ?
#
loop_
_entity_poly.entity_id
_entity_poly.type
_entity_poly.pdbx_seq_one_letter_code
_entity_poly.pdbx_strand_id
1 'polypeptide(L)'
;MIFEASRAKALNQLNNFVENNLSEYSRLRNFDFGPEKRSNISCLSPYITHGIINEQEVIQKALSKFSFSKNEKFIQEVLWRTYWKGWLELRPNVWTDYLAELNQIKNEFQNNQNYLSAIDGKTDIECFNAWVNELKDNNYLHNHTRMWFASIWIFTLELPWQLGAEFFMQHLYDGDAASNTLGWRWVAGIQTQGKHYLASEWNIKKFTNNRFENIKLNENAPPKISEKSYQIMKQDFTNPKNIEEKNLLIFENNLSFEITDFKEKNFKKIYLVSNKNENRTIKLSEKLVKFKSQLIEDQGQRLKDQSIDYQIVDIDELTNIENCYGLYPTVGENLDFLNSNNLKINFLYRNLDQLAWQYCNKGFFNFKNYIPKIVSTFN
;
A
#
# COMPACT_ATOMS: atom_id res chain seq x y z
N MET A 1 -12.15 3.80 14.56
CA MET A 1 -10.95 2.96 14.77
C MET A 1 -9.73 3.88 14.86
N ILE A 2 -8.82 3.67 15.81
CA ILE A 2 -7.60 4.47 15.95
C ILE A 2 -6.41 3.56 15.68
N PHE A 3 -5.59 3.94 14.71
CA PHE A 3 -4.29 3.29 14.46
C PHE A 3 -3.22 4.01 15.28
N GLU A 4 -2.62 3.32 16.24
CA GLU A 4 -1.48 3.85 16.99
C GLU A 4 -0.20 3.52 16.24
N ALA A 5 0.64 4.53 16.03
CA ALA A 5 1.84 4.44 15.20
C ALA A 5 3.00 3.79 15.97
N SER A 6 2.93 2.47 16.21
CA SER A 6 4.02 1.72 16.83
C SER A 6 4.03 0.24 16.44
N ARG A 7 5.23 -0.36 16.47
CA ARG A 7 5.40 -1.80 16.23
C ARG A 7 4.73 -2.65 17.31
N ALA A 8 4.77 -2.23 18.56
CA ALA A 8 4.11 -2.95 19.65
C ALA A 8 2.60 -3.09 19.40
N LYS A 9 1.95 -2.02 18.93
CA LYS A 9 0.53 -2.06 18.57
C LYS A 9 0.26 -2.92 17.35
N ALA A 10 1.11 -2.85 16.33
CA ALA A 10 0.99 -3.71 15.14
C ALA A 10 1.02 -5.20 15.52
N LEU A 11 1.98 -5.60 16.38
CA LEU A 11 2.11 -6.97 16.86
C LEU A 11 0.93 -7.39 17.75
N ASN A 12 0.45 -6.52 18.63
CA ASN A 12 -0.73 -6.80 19.46
C ASN A 12 -1.97 -7.00 18.58
N GLN A 13 -2.16 -6.17 17.54
CA GLN A 13 -3.25 -6.30 16.59
C GLN A 13 -3.17 -7.60 15.79
N LEU A 14 -1.97 -7.96 15.31
CA LEU A 14 -1.72 -9.23 14.63
C LEU A 14 -2.05 -10.42 15.53
N ASN A 15 -1.55 -10.43 16.76
CA ASN A 15 -1.81 -11.48 17.71
C ASN A 15 -3.29 -11.63 18.02
N ASN A 16 -3.97 -10.52 18.32
CA ASN A 16 -5.39 -10.54 18.62
C ASN A 16 -6.22 -11.04 17.43
N PHE A 17 -5.91 -10.61 16.22
CA PHE A 17 -6.61 -11.06 15.01
C PHE A 17 -6.41 -12.57 14.78
N VAL A 18 -5.18 -13.06 14.87
CA VAL A 18 -4.86 -14.48 14.65
C VAL A 18 -5.54 -15.36 15.69
N GLU A 19 -5.52 -14.96 16.96
CA GLU A 19 -6.09 -15.78 18.04
C GLU A 19 -7.62 -15.82 18.02
N ASN A 20 -8.30 -14.73 17.67
CA ASN A 20 -9.73 -14.59 17.87
C ASN A 20 -10.55 -14.58 16.57
N ASN A 21 -9.99 -14.16 15.43
CA ASN A 21 -10.81 -13.84 14.25
C ASN A 21 -10.37 -14.51 12.94
N LEU A 22 -9.13 -15.01 12.87
CA LEU A 22 -8.56 -15.56 11.63
C LEU A 22 -9.37 -16.74 11.08
N SER A 23 -9.97 -17.58 11.95
CA SER A 23 -10.79 -18.72 11.54
C SER A 23 -12.00 -18.32 10.68
N GLU A 24 -12.58 -17.16 10.94
CA GLU A 24 -13.74 -16.63 10.25
C GLU A 24 -13.40 -15.73 9.04
N TYR A 25 -12.13 -15.40 8.87
CA TYR A 25 -11.68 -14.46 7.85
C TYR A 25 -12.16 -14.82 6.45
N SER A 26 -11.99 -16.07 6.03
CA SER A 26 -12.39 -16.52 4.69
C SER A 26 -13.87 -16.28 4.40
N ARG A 27 -14.73 -16.44 5.40
CA ARG A 27 -16.19 -16.28 5.31
C ARG A 27 -16.63 -14.81 5.39
N LEU A 28 -15.97 -14.02 6.27
CA LEU A 28 -16.43 -12.69 6.64
C LEU A 28 -15.64 -11.55 6.00
N ARG A 29 -14.49 -11.81 5.38
CA ARG A 29 -13.56 -10.79 4.88
C ARG A 29 -14.17 -9.78 3.90
N ASN A 30 -15.26 -10.11 3.25
CA ASN A 30 -15.91 -9.21 2.29
C ASN A 30 -16.97 -8.30 2.95
N PHE A 31 -17.35 -8.54 4.21
CA PHE A 31 -18.33 -7.72 4.90
C PHE A 31 -17.68 -6.47 5.50
N ASP A 32 -18.23 -5.30 5.19
CA ASP A 32 -17.94 -4.05 5.85
C ASP A 32 -19.05 -3.70 6.85
N PHE A 33 -18.83 -4.08 8.10
CA PHE A 33 -19.75 -3.78 9.21
C PHE A 33 -19.65 -2.34 9.73
N GLY A 34 -18.83 -1.50 9.12
CA GLY A 34 -18.56 -0.11 9.52
C GLY A 34 -17.29 0.04 10.35
N PRO A 35 -16.84 1.30 10.55
CA PRO A 35 -15.54 1.59 11.14
C PRO A 35 -15.35 1.08 12.57
N GLU A 36 -16.44 0.92 13.33
CA GLU A 36 -16.40 0.46 14.72
C GLU A 36 -16.44 -1.09 14.85
N LYS A 37 -16.75 -1.83 13.77
CA LYS A 37 -16.98 -3.27 13.80
C LYS A 37 -16.15 -4.00 12.75
N ARG A 38 -14.81 -3.93 12.87
CA ARG A 38 -13.85 -4.50 11.89
C ARG A 38 -13.08 -5.72 12.40
N SER A 39 -13.61 -6.45 13.35
CA SER A 39 -12.94 -7.68 13.87
C SER A 39 -12.81 -8.79 12.83
N ASN A 40 -13.63 -8.75 11.76
CA ASN A 40 -13.60 -9.72 10.66
C ASN A 40 -12.42 -9.57 9.70
N ILE A 41 -11.65 -8.50 9.81
CA ILE A 41 -10.43 -8.25 9.02
C ILE A 41 -9.27 -7.85 9.92
N SER A 42 -8.04 -8.06 9.46
CA SER A 42 -6.85 -7.81 10.28
C SER A 42 -6.53 -6.33 10.50
N CYS A 43 -6.90 -5.46 9.58
CA CYS A 43 -6.53 -4.04 9.55
C CYS A 43 -5.02 -3.78 9.69
N LEU A 44 -4.16 -4.70 9.20
CA LEU A 44 -2.70 -4.62 9.35
C LEU A 44 -2.02 -3.85 8.21
N SER A 45 -2.74 -3.55 7.14
CA SER A 45 -2.14 -2.91 5.95
C SER A 45 -1.42 -1.59 6.23
N PRO A 46 -1.86 -0.70 7.16
CA PRO A 46 -1.08 0.49 7.53
C PRO A 46 0.32 0.16 8.06
N TYR A 47 0.44 -0.88 8.86
CA TYR A 47 1.72 -1.29 9.44
C TYR A 47 2.61 -2.02 8.43
N ILE A 48 2.01 -2.86 7.57
CA ILE A 48 2.76 -3.59 6.52
C ILE A 48 3.28 -2.62 5.46
N THR A 49 2.50 -1.59 5.09
CA THR A 49 2.93 -0.58 4.11
C THR A 49 4.20 0.14 4.53
N HIS A 50 4.32 0.43 5.82
CA HIS A 50 5.49 1.12 6.37
C HIS A 50 6.60 0.15 6.86
N GLY A 51 6.44 -1.15 6.66
CA GLY A 51 7.42 -2.15 7.10
C GLY A 51 7.57 -2.22 8.63
N ILE A 52 6.56 -1.78 9.39
CA ILE A 52 6.53 -1.90 10.86
C ILE A 52 6.41 -3.36 11.28
N ILE A 53 5.64 -4.13 10.55
CA ILE A 53 5.64 -5.58 10.45
C ILE A 53 5.70 -5.94 8.97
N ASN A 54 6.25 -7.10 8.64
CA ASN A 54 6.34 -7.53 7.24
C ASN A 54 5.39 -8.70 6.93
N GLU A 55 5.26 -8.99 5.66
CA GLU A 55 4.40 -10.07 5.15
C GLU A 55 4.79 -11.42 5.73
N GLN A 56 6.10 -11.66 5.92
CA GLN A 56 6.62 -12.91 6.48
C GLN A 56 6.17 -13.11 7.93
N GLU A 57 6.34 -12.10 8.81
CA GLU A 57 5.88 -12.17 10.20
C GLU A 57 4.37 -12.45 10.30
N VAL A 58 3.58 -11.76 9.47
CA VAL A 58 2.13 -11.92 9.45
C VAL A 58 1.74 -13.33 9.03
N ILE A 59 2.37 -13.88 8.00
CA ILE A 59 2.09 -15.22 7.50
C ILE A 59 2.58 -16.29 8.47
N GLN A 60 3.80 -16.16 9.04
CA GLN A 60 4.32 -17.07 10.05
C GLN A 60 3.40 -17.12 11.27
N LYS A 61 2.94 -15.97 11.76
CA LYS A 61 1.99 -15.92 12.88
C LYS A 61 0.67 -16.63 12.55
N ALA A 62 0.14 -16.45 11.35
CA ALA A 62 -1.08 -17.16 10.91
C ALA A 62 -0.84 -18.68 10.82
N LEU A 63 0.29 -19.11 10.28
CA LEU A 63 0.67 -20.52 10.14
C LEU A 63 0.96 -21.20 11.48
N SER A 64 1.38 -20.45 12.50
CA SER A 64 1.53 -21.01 13.86
C SER A 64 0.19 -21.43 14.47
N LYS A 65 -0.94 -20.88 13.99
CA LYS A 65 -2.28 -21.20 14.48
C LYS A 65 -3.01 -22.23 13.62
N PHE A 66 -2.94 -22.11 12.30
CA PHE A 66 -3.65 -22.98 11.37
C PHE A 66 -2.79 -23.36 10.17
N SER A 67 -3.09 -24.50 9.55
CA SER A 67 -2.40 -24.98 8.34
C SER A 67 -2.52 -23.99 7.17
N PHE A 68 -1.64 -24.13 6.19
CA PHE A 68 -1.66 -23.33 4.96
C PHE A 68 -3.03 -23.35 4.27
N SER A 69 -3.65 -24.54 4.14
CA SER A 69 -4.95 -24.68 3.46
C SER A 69 -6.08 -23.90 4.15
N LYS A 70 -6.08 -23.82 5.49
CA LYS A 70 -7.05 -22.99 6.25
C LYS A 70 -6.76 -21.50 6.11
N ASN A 71 -5.49 -21.13 5.97
CA ASN A 71 -5.05 -19.74 5.86
C ASN A 71 -4.92 -19.24 4.42
N GLU A 72 -5.17 -20.08 3.41
CA GLU A 72 -4.88 -19.79 2.00
C GLU A 72 -5.41 -18.43 1.55
N LYS A 73 -6.66 -18.11 1.89
CA LYS A 73 -7.24 -16.80 1.53
C LYS A 73 -6.57 -15.63 2.23
N PHE A 74 -6.23 -15.76 3.50
CA PHE A 74 -5.53 -14.71 4.24
C PHE A 74 -4.12 -14.49 3.68
N ILE A 75 -3.37 -15.56 3.44
CA ILE A 75 -2.02 -15.52 2.86
C ILE A 75 -2.05 -14.87 1.46
N GLN A 76 -3.04 -15.23 0.63
CA GLN A 76 -3.22 -14.61 -0.68
C GLN A 76 -3.43 -13.10 -0.58
N GLU A 77 -4.30 -12.63 0.34
CA GLU A 77 -4.55 -11.20 0.51
C GLU A 77 -3.32 -10.45 1.03
N VAL A 78 -2.52 -11.05 1.90
CA VAL A 78 -1.25 -10.47 2.35
C VAL A 78 -0.26 -10.34 1.17
N LEU A 79 -0.14 -11.38 0.34
CA LEU A 79 0.81 -11.41 -0.79
C LEU A 79 0.31 -10.67 -2.05
N TRP A 80 -0.94 -10.21 -2.10
CA TRP A 80 -1.40 -9.28 -3.14
C TRP A 80 -0.52 -8.02 -3.20
N ARG A 81 -0.13 -7.48 -2.05
CA ARG A 81 0.78 -6.33 -1.96
C ARG A 81 2.14 -6.63 -2.57
N THR A 82 2.75 -7.77 -2.22
CA THR A 82 4.03 -8.21 -2.79
C THR A 82 3.94 -8.36 -4.30
N TYR A 83 2.82 -8.93 -4.79
CA TYR A 83 2.55 -9.03 -6.22
C TYR A 83 2.42 -7.67 -6.90
N TRP A 84 1.63 -6.74 -6.33
CA TRP A 84 1.43 -5.42 -6.91
C TRP A 84 2.76 -4.65 -6.99
N LYS A 85 3.55 -4.68 -5.92
CA LYS A 85 4.89 -4.07 -5.93
C LYS A 85 5.76 -4.66 -7.04
N GLY A 86 5.92 -5.97 -7.09
CA GLY A 86 6.73 -6.61 -8.13
C GLY A 86 6.20 -6.39 -9.55
N TRP A 87 4.89 -6.34 -9.74
CA TRP A 87 4.31 -6.02 -11.04
C TRP A 87 4.67 -4.60 -11.49
N LEU A 88 4.62 -3.62 -10.57
CA LEU A 88 4.97 -2.23 -10.85
C LEU A 88 6.48 -2.05 -11.04
N GLU A 89 7.31 -2.75 -10.26
CA GLU A 89 8.78 -2.75 -10.44
C GLU A 89 9.19 -3.19 -11.86
N LEU A 90 8.46 -4.15 -12.42
CA LEU A 90 8.67 -4.61 -13.79
C LEU A 90 8.07 -3.65 -14.85
N ARG A 91 7.28 -2.66 -14.46
CA ARG A 91 6.62 -1.69 -15.36
C ARG A 91 6.54 -0.30 -14.72
N PRO A 92 7.68 0.30 -14.33
CA PRO A 92 7.71 1.57 -13.57
C PRO A 92 7.04 2.73 -14.30
N ASN A 93 7.01 2.71 -15.63
CA ASN A 93 6.36 3.74 -16.44
C ASN A 93 4.84 3.86 -16.17
N VAL A 94 4.21 2.85 -15.60
CA VAL A 94 2.79 2.96 -15.17
C VAL A 94 2.63 4.05 -14.10
N TRP A 95 3.57 4.13 -13.17
CA TRP A 95 3.59 5.15 -12.12
C TRP A 95 3.90 6.54 -12.67
N THR A 96 4.95 6.66 -13.48
CA THR A 96 5.34 7.97 -14.05
C THR A 96 4.26 8.53 -14.98
N ASP A 97 3.63 7.68 -15.78
CA ASP A 97 2.51 8.07 -16.64
C ASP A 97 1.29 8.50 -15.82
N TYR A 98 0.99 7.80 -14.73
CA TYR A 98 -0.09 8.19 -13.82
C TYR A 98 0.15 9.59 -13.25
N LEU A 99 1.37 9.89 -12.77
CA LEU A 99 1.69 11.22 -12.24
C LEU A 99 1.62 12.32 -13.30
N ALA A 100 2.10 12.03 -14.51
CA ALA A 100 2.02 12.98 -15.64
C ALA A 100 0.57 13.29 -16.03
N GLU A 101 -0.27 12.26 -16.16
CA GLU A 101 -1.70 12.41 -16.44
C GLU A 101 -2.41 13.16 -15.30
N LEU A 102 -2.13 12.81 -14.06
CA LEU A 102 -2.71 13.47 -12.89
C LEU A 102 -2.43 14.98 -12.90
N ASN A 103 -1.18 15.37 -13.18
CA ASN A 103 -0.81 16.79 -13.22
C ASN A 103 -1.57 17.59 -14.29
N GLN A 104 -1.85 16.98 -15.44
CA GLN A 104 -2.68 17.59 -16.50
C GLN A 104 -4.13 17.71 -16.05
N ILE A 105 -4.73 16.64 -15.57
CA ILE A 105 -6.15 16.55 -15.19
C ILE A 105 -6.50 17.47 -14.02
N LYS A 106 -5.60 17.65 -13.06
CA LYS A 106 -5.83 18.52 -11.88
C LYS A 106 -6.21 19.94 -12.28
N ASN A 107 -5.56 20.52 -13.26
CA ASN A 107 -5.84 21.87 -13.73
C ASN A 107 -7.24 21.98 -14.36
N GLU A 108 -7.69 20.92 -15.03
CA GLU A 108 -9.02 20.89 -15.67
C GLU A 108 -10.15 20.72 -14.63
N PHE A 109 -9.90 19.96 -13.58
CA PHE A 109 -10.91 19.58 -12.58
C PHE A 109 -10.93 20.45 -11.32
N GLN A 110 -9.97 21.36 -11.12
CA GLN A 110 -9.87 22.16 -9.88
C GLN A 110 -11.16 22.93 -9.51
N ASN A 111 -11.97 23.32 -10.50
CA ASN A 111 -13.25 24.03 -10.32
C ASN A 111 -14.47 23.19 -10.75
N ASN A 112 -14.30 21.89 -11.01
CA ASN A 112 -15.37 21.01 -11.39
C ASN A 112 -16.27 20.69 -10.18
N GLN A 113 -17.56 21.06 -10.24
CA GLN A 113 -18.48 20.93 -9.10
C GLN A 113 -18.72 19.46 -8.70
N ASN A 114 -18.77 18.53 -9.65
CA ASN A 114 -18.93 17.11 -9.36
C ASN A 114 -17.71 16.56 -8.59
N TYR A 115 -16.50 16.95 -9.01
CA TYR A 115 -15.27 16.59 -8.33
C TYR A 115 -15.23 17.18 -6.91
N LEU A 116 -15.53 18.46 -6.74
CA LEU A 116 -15.55 19.12 -5.44
C LEU A 116 -16.58 18.48 -4.50
N SER A 117 -17.79 18.19 -5.02
CA SER A 117 -18.82 17.50 -4.25
C SER A 117 -18.38 16.08 -3.87
N ALA A 118 -17.69 15.38 -4.77
CA ALA A 118 -17.18 14.03 -4.50
C ALA A 118 -16.15 14.01 -3.38
N ILE A 119 -15.12 14.86 -3.45
CA ILE A 119 -14.09 14.91 -2.39
C ILE A 119 -14.62 15.44 -1.07
N ASP A 120 -15.71 16.21 -1.09
CA ASP A 120 -16.37 16.72 0.12
C ASP A 120 -17.37 15.72 0.74
N GLY A 121 -17.72 14.64 0.02
CA GLY A 121 -18.74 13.70 0.46
C GLY A 121 -20.14 14.32 0.46
N LYS A 122 -20.44 15.13 -0.57
CA LYS A 122 -21.71 15.86 -0.75
C LYS A 122 -22.35 15.52 -2.09
N THR A 123 -22.32 14.27 -2.46
CA THR A 123 -23.01 13.74 -3.66
C THR A 123 -24.42 13.25 -3.30
N ASP A 124 -25.21 12.87 -4.31
CA ASP A 124 -26.51 12.24 -4.10
C ASP A 124 -26.41 10.74 -3.70
N ILE A 125 -25.21 10.23 -3.43
CA ILE A 125 -24.95 8.82 -3.12
C ILE A 125 -24.54 8.69 -1.66
N GLU A 126 -25.48 8.32 -0.79
CA GLU A 126 -25.31 8.28 0.66
C GLU A 126 -24.11 7.43 1.10
N CYS A 127 -23.99 6.20 0.60
CA CYS A 127 -22.89 5.30 0.96
C CYS A 127 -21.52 5.87 0.58
N PHE A 128 -21.43 6.52 -0.60
CA PHE A 128 -20.20 7.16 -1.05
C PHE A 128 -19.80 8.30 -0.13
N ASN A 129 -20.74 9.18 0.23
CA ASN A 129 -20.52 10.28 1.16
C ASN A 129 -20.05 9.79 2.54
N ALA A 130 -20.68 8.72 3.05
CA ALA A 130 -20.27 8.09 4.30
C ALA A 130 -18.82 7.55 4.24
N TRP A 131 -18.43 6.96 3.12
CA TRP A 131 -17.05 6.46 2.95
C TRP A 131 -16.01 7.57 2.73
N VAL A 132 -16.38 8.69 2.09
CA VAL A 132 -15.51 9.88 2.04
C VAL A 132 -15.22 10.39 3.44
N ASN A 133 -16.26 10.54 4.26
CA ASN A 133 -16.10 10.98 5.65
C ASN A 133 -15.28 9.97 6.46
N GLU A 134 -15.57 8.68 6.34
CA GLU A 134 -14.80 7.62 6.99
C GLU A 134 -13.30 7.66 6.60
N LEU A 135 -13.01 7.87 5.32
CA LEU A 135 -11.64 7.99 4.83
C LEU A 135 -10.92 9.19 5.45
N LYS A 136 -11.57 10.35 5.51
CA LYS A 136 -11.01 11.57 6.12
C LYS A 136 -10.85 11.48 7.63
N ASP A 137 -11.77 10.76 8.30
CA ASP A 137 -11.78 10.65 9.76
C ASP A 137 -10.82 9.57 10.27
N ASN A 138 -10.81 8.40 9.64
CA ASN A 138 -10.09 7.22 10.09
C ASN A 138 -8.84 6.90 9.27
N ASN A 139 -8.62 7.55 8.13
CA ASN A 139 -7.52 7.30 7.19
C ASN A 139 -7.44 5.82 6.73
N TYR A 140 -8.58 5.15 6.73
CA TYR A 140 -8.70 3.75 6.39
C TYR A 140 -10.09 3.44 5.83
N LEU A 141 -10.16 2.57 4.83
CA LEU A 141 -11.39 1.97 4.34
C LEU A 141 -11.23 0.45 4.24
N HIS A 142 -12.33 -0.27 4.47
CA HIS A 142 -12.40 -1.70 4.19
C HIS A 142 -12.06 -2.00 2.72
N ASN A 143 -11.33 -3.10 2.43
CA ASN A 143 -10.89 -3.39 1.07
C ASN A 143 -12.05 -3.46 0.05
N HIS A 144 -13.16 -4.10 0.40
CA HIS A 144 -14.34 -4.17 -0.48
C HIS A 144 -14.94 -2.79 -0.72
N THR A 145 -14.97 -1.94 0.32
CA THR A 145 -15.42 -0.55 0.22
C THR A 145 -14.58 0.26 -0.75
N ARG A 146 -13.26 0.04 -0.78
CA ARG A 146 -12.38 0.72 -1.76
C ARG A 146 -12.75 0.38 -3.19
N MET A 147 -13.16 -0.85 -3.47
CA MET A 147 -13.62 -1.27 -4.79
C MET A 147 -14.93 -0.59 -5.18
N TRP A 148 -15.90 -0.53 -4.26
CA TRP A 148 -17.16 0.19 -4.49
C TRP A 148 -16.93 1.69 -4.67
N PHE A 149 -16.12 2.29 -3.81
CA PHE A 149 -15.75 3.69 -3.90
C PHE A 149 -15.16 4.04 -5.28
N ALA A 150 -14.15 3.28 -5.71
CA ALA A 150 -13.50 3.50 -7.00
C ALA A 150 -14.46 3.28 -8.18
N SER A 151 -15.34 2.28 -8.10
CA SER A 151 -16.35 2.03 -9.13
C SER A 151 -17.38 3.17 -9.22
N ILE A 152 -17.87 3.66 -8.08
CA ILE A 152 -18.80 4.80 -8.04
C ILE A 152 -18.13 6.06 -8.59
N TRP A 153 -16.90 6.34 -8.14
CA TRP A 153 -16.12 7.46 -8.64
C TRP A 153 -15.98 7.46 -10.16
N ILE A 154 -15.56 6.32 -10.74
CA ILE A 154 -15.23 6.20 -12.17
C ILE A 154 -16.48 6.13 -13.05
N PHE A 155 -17.50 5.37 -12.63
CA PHE A 155 -18.59 4.96 -13.52
C PHE A 155 -19.93 5.62 -13.21
N THR A 156 -20.18 6.02 -11.96
CA THR A 156 -21.43 6.71 -11.59
C THR A 156 -21.24 8.21 -11.53
N LEU A 157 -20.15 8.71 -10.93
CA LEU A 157 -19.79 10.12 -10.89
C LEU A 157 -19.02 10.57 -12.13
N GLU A 158 -18.59 9.63 -12.97
CA GLU A 158 -17.85 9.85 -14.22
C GLU A 158 -16.57 10.69 -14.06
N LEU A 159 -15.92 10.56 -12.91
CA LEU A 159 -14.69 11.28 -12.61
C LEU A 159 -13.44 10.50 -13.05
N PRO A 160 -12.36 11.19 -13.44
CA PRO A 160 -11.08 10.56 -13.78
C PRO A 160 -10.56 9.70 -12.61
N TRP A 161 -10.14 8.46 -12.92
CA TRP A 161 -9.62 7.53 -11.90
C TRP A 161 -8.35 8.06 -11.23
N GLN A 162 -7.56 8.87 -11.93
CA GLN A 162 -6.32 9.45 -11.44
C GLN A 162 -6.57 10.36 -10.22
N LEU A 163 -7.63 11.16 -10.25
CA LEU A 163 -8.01 12.04 -9.14
C LEU A 163 -8.47 11.24 -7.92
N GLY A 164 -9.21 10.15 -8.15
CA GLY A 164 -9.62 9.26 -7.06
C GLY A 164 -8.44 8.51 -6.45
N ALA A 165 -7.48 8.07 -7.28
CA ALA A 165 -6.25 7.46 -6.81
C ALA A 165 -5.40 8.45 -6.00
N GLU A 166 -5.32 9.71 -6.42
CA GLU A 166 -4.68 10.77 -5.63
C GLU A 166 -5.37 10.96 -4.28
N PHE A 167 -6.71 11.06 -4.27
CA PHE A 167 -7.49 11.24 -3.05
C PHE A 167 -7.25 10.10 -2.03
N PHE A 168 -7.10 8.86 -2.51
CA PHE A 168 -6.71 7.73 -1.66
C PHE A 168 -5.28 7.86 -1.14
N MET A 169 -4.31 8.24 -1.98
CA MET A 169 -2.92 8.45 -1.54
C MET A 169 -2.80 9.56 -0.50
N GLN A 170 -3.61 10.61 -0.60
CA GLN A 170 -3.63 11.73 0.35
C GLN A 170 -4.09 11.32 1.75
N HIS A 171 -4.99 10.33 1.83
CA HIS A 171 -5.67 10.03 3.09
C HIS A 171 -5.36 8.65 3.67
N LEU A 172 -5.18 7.60 2.85
CA LEU A 172 -5.00 6.24 3.37
C LEU A 172 -3.66 6.06 4.10
N TYR A 173 -3.71 5.58 5.34
CA TYR A 173 -2.51 5.17 6.09
C TYR A 173 -1.71 4.07 5.39
N ASP A 174 -2.34 3.27 4.55
CA ASP A 174 -1.72 2.21 3.77
C ASP A 174 -1.59 2.53 2.27
N GLY A 175 -1.68 3.81 1.90
CA GLY A 175 -1.47 4.25 0.53
C GLY A 175 -0.03 3.95 0.08
N ASP A 176 0.11 3.15 -0.98
CA ASP A 176 1.39 2.93 -1.66
C ASP A 176 1.24 3.01 -3.19
N ALA A 177 2.30 3.40 -3.87
CA ALA A 177 2.29 3.65 -5.31
C ALA A 177 1.78 2.44 -6.10
N ALA A 178 2.15 1.22 -5.71
CA ALA A 178 1.77 0.01 -6.45
C ALA A 178 0.31 -0.38 -6.18
N SER A 179 -0.03 -0.69 -4.93
CA SER A 179 -1.37 -1.19 -4.60
C SER A 179 -2.47 -0.19 -4.95
N ASN A 180 -2.22 1.09 -4.73
CA ASN A 180 -3.20 2.13 -5.01
C ASN A 180 -3.39 2.33 -6.52
N THR A 181 -2.32 2.64 -7.26
CA THR A 181 -2.42 2.90 -8.70
C THR A 181 -2.99 1.70 -9.45
N LEU A 182 -2.45 0.50 -9.18
CA LEU A 182 -2.89 -0.71 -9.88
C LEU A 182 -4.29 -1.17 -9.45
N GLY A 183 -4.69 -0.92 -8.19
CA GLY A 183 -6.04 -1.16 -7.71
C GLY A 183 -7.08 -0.30 -8.43
N TRP A 184 -6.84 1.01 -8.57
CA TRP A 184 -7.70 1.91 -9.32
C TRP A 184 -7.77 1.55 -10.82
N ARG A 185 -6.64 1.23 -11.42
CA ARG A 185 -6.55 0.75 -12.81
C ARG A 185 -7.31 -0.55 -13.01
N TRP A 186 -7.29 -1.44 -12.01
CA TRP A 186 -8.02 -2.71 -12.05
C TRP A 186 -9.54 -2.47 -12.04
N VAL A 187 -10.04 -1.62 -11.13
CA VAL A 187 -11.47 -1.25 -11.11
C VAL A 187 -11.89 -0.62 -12.44
N ALA A 188 -11.06 0.28 -13.00
CA ALA A 188 -11.33 0.94 -14.28
C ALA A 188 -11.37 -0.01 -15.49
N GLY A 189 -10.79 -1.23 -15.39
CA GLY A 189 -10.70 -2.19 -16.49
C GLY A 189 -9.50 -2.01 -17.41
N ILE A 190 -8.53 -1.18 -17.03
CA ILE A 190 -7.31 -0.91 -17.82
C ILE A 190 -6.08 -1.69 -17.32
N GLN A 191 -6.12 -2.27 -16.14
CA GLN A 191 -5.06 -3.16 -15.62
C GLN A 191 -5.10 -4.55 -16.28
N THR A 192 -6.31 -5.08 -16.45
CA THR A 192 -6.59 -6.21 -17.33
C THR A 192 -7.64 -5.73 -18.31
N GLN A 193 -7.22 -5.44 -19.52
CA GLN A 193 -8.04 -4.76 -20.50
C GLN A 193 -9.39 -5.43 -20.70
N GLY A 194 -10.47 -4.67 -20.58
CA GLY A 194 -11.84 -5.13 -20.72
C GLY A 194 -12.45 -5.82 -19.50
N LYS A 195 -11.67 -6.04 -18.42
CA LYS A 195 -12.17 -6.61 -17.15
C LYS A 195 -12.20 -5.51 -16.08
N HIS A 196 -13.36 -4.92 -15.88
CA HIS A 196 -13.57 -3.90 -14.86
C HIS A 196 -14.45 -4.42 -13.72
N TYR A 197 -14.53 -3.66 -12.65
CA TYR A 197 -15.41 -3.96 -11.52
C TYR A 197 -16.50 -2.90 -11.42
N LEU A 198 -17.78 -3.32 -11.47
CA LEU A 198 -18.92 -2.45 -11.22
C LEU A 198 -19.51 -2.73 -9.85
N ALA A 199 -19.64 -1.67 -9.06
CA ALA A 199 -20.43 -1.71 -7.83
C ALA A 199 -21.90 -1.87 -8.18
N SER A 200 -22.62 -2.69 -7.42
CA SER A 200 -24.07 -2.84 -7.54
C SER A 200 -24.76 -2.63 -6.20
N GLU A 201 -25.96 -2.10 -6.22
CA GLU A 201 -26.76 -1.89 -5.02
C GLU A 201 -26.91 -3.17 -4.20
N TRP A 202 -27.27 -4.29 -4.87
CA TRP A 202 -27.38 -5.60 -4.22
C TRP A 202 -26.11 -6.01 -3.46
N ASN A 203 -24.94 -5.79 -4.08
CA ASN A 203 -23.67 -6.18 -3.49
C ASN A 203 -23.33 -5.31 -2.27
N ILE A 204 -23.51 -4.00 -2.40
CA ILE A 204 -23.31 -3.04 -1.31
C ILE A 204 -24.26 -3.36 -0.15
N LYS A 205 -25.56 -3.48 -0.41
CA LYS A 205 -26.56 -3.80 0.59
C LYS A 205 -26.20 -5.08 1.35
N LYS A 206 -25.90 -6.15 0.64
CA LYS A 206 -25.55 -7.45 1.23
C LYS A 206 -24.29 -7.35 2.12
N PHE A 207 -23.19 -6.83 1.58
CA PHE A 207 -21.90 -6.86 2.27
C PHE A 207 -21.67 -5.69 3.24
N THR A 208 -22.59 -4.73 3.31
CA THR A 208 -22.67 -3.75 4.40
C THR A 208 -23.67 -4.15 5.49
N ASN A 209 -24.24 -5.35 5.40
CA ASN A 209 -25.28 -5.84 6.32
C ASN A 209 -26.49 -4.90 6.38
N ASN A 210 -26.98 -4.50 5.21
CA ASN A 210 -28.13 -3.59 5.00
C ASN A 210 -27.92 -2.15 5.58
N ARG A 211 -26.68 -1.69 5.80
CA ARG A 211 -26.45 -0.30 6.21
C ARG A 211 -26.81 0.70 5.11
N PHE A 212 -26.71 0.30 3.86
CA PHE A 212 -27.01 1.11 2.69
C PHE A 212 -27.92 0.33 1.74
N GLU A 213 -28.96 0.99 1.28
CA GLU A 213 -29.94 0.45 0.32
C GLU A 213 -30.55 1.58 -0.52
N ASN A 214 -31.30 1.24 -1.54
CA ASN A 214 -31.92 2.19 -2.49
C ASN A 214 -30.90 3.11 -3.18
N ILE A 215 -29.72 2.57 -3.50
CA ILE A 215 -28.61 3.31 -4.10
C ILE A 215 -28.72 3.25 -5.63
N LYS A 216 -28.73 4.40 -6.28
CA LYS A 216 -28.74 4.48 -7.74
C LYS A 216 -27.31 4.52 -8.27
N LEU A 217 -26.88 3.48 -8.97
CA LEU A 217 -25.55 3.33 -9.55
C LEU A 217 -25.61 3.03 -11.04
N ASN A 218 -24.55 3.38 -11.76
CA ASN A 218 -24.38 2.92 -13.14
C ASN A 218 -23.79 1.51 -13.15
N GLU A 219 -24.66 0.51 -13.14
CA GLU A 219 -24.30 -0.92 -13.11
C GLU A 219 -23.99 -1.52 -14.49
N ASN A 220 -24.09 -0.72 -15.58
CA ASN A 220 -23.92 -1.17 -16.96
C ASN A 220 -22.84 -0.37 -17.74
N ALA A 221 -22.00 0.38 -17.03
CA ALA A 221 -20.94 1.17 -17.66
C ALA A 221 -19.91 0.27 -18.36
N PRO A 222 -19.42 0.65 -19.55
CA PRO A 222 -18.33 -0.09 -20.20
C PRO A 222 -17.00 0.16 -19.47
N PRO A 223 -16.01 -0.77 -19.59
CA PRO A 223 -14.69 -0.54 -19.08
C PRO A 223 -14.04 0.70 -19.71
N LYS A 224 -13.17 1.37 -18.96
CA LYS A 224 -12.33 2.40 -19.52
C LYS A 224 -11.31 1.77 -20.47
N ILE A 225 -10.93 2.51 -21.50
CA ILE A 225 -9.95 2.08 -22.50
C ILE A 225 -8.63 2.82 -22.25
N SER A 226 -7.53 2.13 -22.35
CA SER A 226 -6.20 2.74 -22.39
C SER A 226 -5.47 2.26 -23.65
N GLU A 227 -4.95 3.21 -24.41
CA GLU A 227 -4.10 2.91 -25.57
C GLU A 227 -2.66 2.57 -25.17
N LYS A 228 -2.29 2.86 -23.91
CA LYS A 228 -0.94 2.60 -23.42
C LYS A 228 -0.74 1.13 -23.11
N SER A 229 0.37 0.59 -23.60
CA SER A 229 0.86 -0.74 -23.26
C SER A 229 2.22 -0.61 -22.59
N TYR A 230 2.48 -1.45 -21.59
CA TYR A 230 3.71 -1.39 -20.80
C TYR A 230 4.47 -2.70 -20.92
N GLN A 231 5.66 -2.62 -21.51
CA GLN A 231 6.56 -3.76 -21.64
C GLN A 231 7.26 -4.02 -20.30
N ILE A 232 7.59 -5.29 -20.05
CA ILE A 232 8.39 -5.68 -18.90
C ILE A 232 9.81 -5.12 -19.09
N MET A 233 10.25 -4.33 -18.11
CA MET A 233 11.64 -3.88 -18.03
C MET A 233 12.45 -4.90 -17.23
N LYS A 234 13.57 -5.35 -17.80
CA LYS A 234 14.47 -6.22 -17.06
C LYS A 234 15.16 -5.42 -15.95
N GLN A 235 14.94 -5.81 -14.73
CA GLN A 235 15.53 -5.23 -13.53
C GLN A 235 16.43 -6.26 -12.84
N ASP A 236 17.52 -5.80 -12.26
CA ASP A 236 18.39 -6.63 -11.41
C ASP A 236 18.16 -6.25 -9.94
N PHE A 237 17.56 -7.16 -9.20
CA PHE A 237 17.28 -7.00 -7.76
C PHE A 237 18.28 -7.79 -6.90
N THR A 238 19.50 -8.02 -7.40
CA THR A 238 20.49 -8.83 -6.71
C THR A 238 21.25 -8.02 -5.66
N ASN A 239 21.36 -8.56 -4.46
CA ASN A 239 22.19 -7.96 -3.41
C ASN A 239 23.69 -8.19 -3.67
N PRO A 240 24.58 -7.28 -3.23
CA PRO A 240 26.01 -7.50 -3.27
C PRO A 240 26.38 -8.72 -2.42
N LYS A 241 27.35 -9.51 -2.89
CA LYS A 241 27.82 -10.70 -2.16
C LYS A 241 28.38 -10.38 -0.78
N ASN A 242 29.11 -9.26 -0.67
CA ASN A 242 29.67 -8.76 0.58
C ASN A 242 29.07 -7.39 0.87
N ILE A 243 28.50 -7.24 2.07
CA ILE A 243 28.02 -5.96 2.57
C ILE A 243 29.12 -5.40 3.48
N GLU A 244 29.71 -4.30 3.03
CA GLU A 244 30.77 -3.58 3.76
C GLU A 244 30.16 -2.79 4.92
N GLU A 245 30.99 -2.45 5.88
CA GLU A 245 30.62 -1.55 7.00
C GLU A 245 30.45 -0.12 6.49
N LYS A 246 29.22 0.24 6.10
CA LYS A 246 28.80 1.57 5.60
C LYS A 246 27.58 2.06 6.37
N ASN A 247 27.15 3.27 6.07
CA ASN A 247 25.89 3.78 6.56
C ASN A 247 24.71 3.05 5.90
N LEU A 248 23.56 2.97 6.58
CA LEU A 248 22.34 2.41 6.06
C LEU A 248 21.22 3.44 6.04
N LEU A 249 20.58 3.65 4.90
CA LEU A 249 19.37 4.44 4.75
C LEU A 249 18.15 3.52 4.88
N ILE A 250 17.21 3.88 5.73
CA ILE A 250 15.92 3.20 5.89
C ILE A 250 14.82 4.20 5.56
N PHE A 251 14.06 3.94 4.50
CA PHE A 251 12.96 4.78 4.05
C PHE A 251 11.65 4.42 4.75
N GLU A 252 10.65 5.29 4.64
CA GLU A 252 9.33 5.20 5.30
C GLU A 252 8.55 3.90 5.05
N ASN A 253 8.98 3.05 4.14
CA ASN A 253 8.34 1.78 3.81
C ASN A 253 9.06 0.54 4.39
N ASN A 254 10.11 0.74 5.19
CA ASN A 254 10.93 -0.33 5.77
C ASN A 254 11.29 -0.07 7.25
N LEU A 255 10.37 0.49 8.04
CA LEU A 255 10.60 1.01 9.38
C LEU A 255 10.67 -0.07 10.48
N SER A 256 11.44 -1.15 10.26
CA SER A 256 11.80 -2.12 11.32
C SER A 256 13.08 -2.83 10.93
N PHE A 257 14.21 -2.23 11.31
CA PHE A 257 15.54 -2.80 11.04
C PHE A 257 15.68 -4.22 11.60
N GLU A 258 15.12 -4.48 12.77
CA GLU A 258 15.19 -5.74 13.49
C GLU A 258 14.53 -6.94 12.78
N ILE A 259 13.74 -6.70 11.75
CA ILE A 259 13.13 -7.76 10.92
C ILE A 259 13.66 -7.77 9.49
N THR A 260 14.66 -6.95 9.20
CA THR A 260 15.30 -6.97 7.87
C THR A 260 16.24 -8.16 7.73
N ASP A 261 16.48 -8.57 6.50
CA ASP A 261 17.48 -9.60 6.17
C ASP A 261 18.92 -9.15 6.50
N PHE A 262 19.07 -7.88 6.89
CA PHE A 262 20.37 -7.23 7.13
C PHE A 262 20.63 -6.90 8.59
N LYS A 263 19.76 -7.29 9.51
CA LYS A 263 19.86 -6.97 10.95
C LYS A 263 21.16 -7.43 11.61
N GLU A 264 21.75 -8.52 11.10
CA GLU A 264 23.02 -9.06 11.60
C GLU A 264 24.27 -8.44 10.95
N LYS A 265 24.08 -7.43 10.08
CA LYS A 265 25.18 -6.73 9.42
C LYS A 265 25.60 -5.51 10.24
N ASN A 266 26.89 -5.27 10.29
CA ASN A 266 27.45 -4.11 10.96
C ASN A 266 27.33 -2.89 10.05
N PHE A 267 26.47 -1.96 10.40
CA PHE A 267 26.39 -0.64 9.79
C PHE A 267 26.99 0.40 10.74
N LYS A 268 27.70 1.39 10.17
CA LYS A 268 28.31 2.48 10.96
C LYS A 268 27.26 3.32 11.66
N LYS A 269 26.22 3.67 10.92
CA LYS A 269 25.10 4.47 11.36
C LYS A 269 23.87 4.19 10.53
N ILE A 270 22.69 4.22 11.15
CA ILE A 270 21.42 4.09 10.47
C ILE A 270 20.79 5.48 10.33
N TYR A 271 20.42 5.85 9.10
CA TYR A 271 19.65 7.04 8.81
C TYR A 271 18.20 6.66 8.52
N LEU A 272 17.30 7.13 9.36
CA LEU A 272 15.85 7.01 9.13
C LEU A 272 15.41 8.18 8.26
N VAL A 273 15.02 7.90 7.04
CA VAL A 273 14.74 8.92 6.03
C VAL A 273 13.26 9.28 6.06
N SER A 274 12.97 10.53 6.41
CA SER A 274 11.65 11.14 6.27
C SER A 274 11.53 11.85 4.92
N ASN A 275 10.29 12.05 4.48
CA ASN A 275 10.02 12.85 3.28
C ASN A 275 8.93 13.87 3.61
N LYS A 276 9.29 15.13 3.65
CA LYS A 276 8.38 16.24 3.93
C LYS A 276 7.32 16.39 2.86
N ASN A 277 6.20 16.95 3.24
CA ASN A 277 5.08 17.13 2.32
C ASN A 277 5.43 18.05 1.13
N GLU A 278 6.34 19.02 1.34
CA GLU A 278 6.84 19.94 0.32
C GLU A 278 7.55 19.21 -0.83
N ASN A 279 8.24 18.12 -0.53
CA ASN A 279 8.99 17.31 -1.49
C ASN A 279 8.12 16.29 -2.23
N ARG A 280 6.85 16.12 -1.84
CA ARG A 280 5.95 15.12 -2.44
C ARG A 280 5.18 15.68 -3.63
N THR A 281 5.03 14.90 -4.66
CA THR A 281 4.12 15.17 -5.79
C THR A 281 2.66 15.14 -5.34
N ILE A 282 2.30 14.12 -4.55
CA ILE A 282 0.97 13.98 -3.94
C ILE A 282 1.05 14.45 -2.49
N LYS A 283 0.42 15.57 -2.19
CA LYS A 283 0.39 16.13 -0.83
C LYS A 283 -0.47 15.27 0.09
N LEU A 284 0.10 14.83 1.21
CA LEU A 284 -0.58 13.97 2.18
C LEU A 284 -1.39 14.81 3.18
N SER A 285 -2.46 14.23 3.73
CA SER A 285 -3.19 14.84 4.83
C SER A 285 -2.33 14.97 6.09
N GLU A 286 -2.62 15.95 6.94
CA GLU A 286 -1.90 16.17 8.20
C GLU A 286 -1.87 14.93 9.10
N LYS A 287 -3.00 14.20 9.17
CA LYS A 287 -3.10 12.96 9.93
C LYS A 287 -2.13 11.90 9.43
N LEU A 288 -1.98 11.76 8.09
CA LEU A 288 -1.08 10.80 7.47
C LEU A 288 0.38 11.21 7.67
N VAL A 289 0.72 12.48 7.51
CA VAL A 289 2.07 13.01 7.81
C VAL A 289 2.46 12.72 9.25
N LYS A 290 1.55 13.03 10.20
CA LYS A 290 1.77 12.75 11.63
C LYS A 290 1.97 11.26 11.90
N PHE A 291 1.15 10.40 11.30
CA PHE A 291 1.27 8.95 11.46
C PHE A 291 2.63 8.43 10.99
N LYS A 292 3.09 8.88 9.81
CA LYS A 292 4.42 8.52 9.28
C LYS A 292 5.56 8.99 10.17
N SER A 293 5.51 10.24 10.65
CA SER A 293 6.51 10.79 11.59
C SER A 293 6.60 9.96 12.86
N GLN A 294 5.46 9.63 13.46
CA GLN A 294 5.41 8.81 14.67
C GLN A 294 5.97 7.38 14.46
N LEU A 295 5.77 6.78 13.28
CA LEU A 295 6.36 5.48 12.96
C LEU A 295 7.89 5.56 12.82
N ILE A 296 8.43 6.65 12.27
CA ILE A 296 9.88 6.89 12.20
C ILE A 296 10.45 7.07 13.61
N GLU A 297 9.77 7.83 14.46
CA GLU A 297 10.16 8.04 15.86
C GLU A 297 10.15 6.73 16.66
N ASP A 298 9.11 5.87 16.47
CA ASP A 298 9.04 4.54 17.08
C ASP A 298 10.22 3.67 16.66
N GLN A 299 10.61 3.67 15.37
CA GLN A 299 11.82 2.96 14.93
C GLN A 299 13.08 3.55 15.55
N GLY A 300 13.21 4.86 15.61
CA GLY A 300 14.35 5.53 16.25
C GLY A 300 14.51 5.12 17.72
N GLN A 301 13.41 5.09 18.47
CA GLN A 301 13.43 4.64 19.85
C GLN A 301 13.86 3.16 19.98
N ARG A 302 13.37 2.29 19.09
CA ARG A 302 13.77 0.85 19.10
C ARG A 302 15.25 0.64 18.74
N LEU A 303 15.83 1.46 17.85
CA LEU A 303 17.28 1.45 17.58
C LEU A 303 18.07 1.91 18.80
N LYS A 304 17.63 2.98 19.46
CA LYS A 304 18.24 3.50 20.68
C LYS A 304 18.25 2.44 21.80
N ASP A 305 17.14 1.74 22.00
CA ASP A 305 17.01 0.68 22.99
C ASP A 305 17.97 -0.50 22.73
N GLN A 306 18.36 -0.71 21.47
CA GLN A 306 19.36 -1.67 21.03
C GLN A 306 20.79 -1.11 20.99
N SER A 307 21.02 0.13 21.42
CA SER A 307 22.30 0.83 21.37
C SER A 307 22.88 0.96 19.96
N ILE A 308 22.01 1.05 18.94
CA ILE A 308 22.39 1.26 17.54
C ILE A 308 22.41 2.77 17.27
N ASP A 309 23.52 3.28 16.70
CA ASP A 309 23.63 4.69 16.33
C ASP A 309 22.71 5.00 15.15
N TYR A 310 21.87 6.03 15.32
CA TYR A 310 20.92 6.44 14.28
C TYR A 310 20.74 7.97 14.26
N GLN A 311 20.18 8.42 13.14
CA GLN A 311 19.75 9.80 12.95
C GLN A 311 18.49 9.84 12.07
N ILE A 312 17.52 10.68 12.42
CA ILE A 312 16.41 10.99 11.53
C ILE A 312 16.86 12.15 10.64
N VAL A 313 16.70 12.00 9.33
CA VAL A 313 17.08 12.99 8.31
C VAL A 313 15.93 13.16 7.33
N ASP A 314 15.83 14.33 6.74
CA ASP A 314 14.91 14.50 5.61
C ASP A 314 15.56 14.02 4.30
N ILE A 315 14.74 13.63 3.33
CA ILE A 315 15.22 13.07 2.06
C ILE A 315 16.09 14.08 1.27
N ASP A 316 15.86 15.37 1.45
CA ASP A 316 16.66 16.44 0.81
C ASP A 316 18.07 16.57 1.39
N GLU A 317 18.30 16.08 2.61
CA GLU A 317 19.61 16.06 3.26
C GLU A 317 20.53 14.93 2.76
N LEU A 318 19.96 13.94 2.01
CA LEU A 318 20.71 12.77 1.54
C LEU A 318 21.86 13.12 0.60
N THR A 319 21.86 14.27 -0.04
CA THR A 319 22.97 14.78 -0.85
C THR A 319 24.29 14.90 -0.08
N ASN A 320 24.21 15.01 1.25
CA ASN A 320 25.35 15.16 2.14
C ASN A 320 25.81 13.83 2.77
N ILE A 321 25.14 12.71 2.46
CA ILE A 321 25.43 11.41 3.05
C ILE A 321 26.13 10.51 2.03
N GLU A 322 27.40 10.26 2.25
CA GLU A 322 28.23 9.41 1.40
C GLU A 322 28.38 7.99 1.98
N ASN A 323 28.87 7.07 1.15
CA ASN A 323 29.19 5.69 1.56
C ASN A 323 28.05 4.97 2.26
N CYS A 324 26.87 4.94 1.61
CA CYS A 324 25.68 4.32 2.17
C CYS A 324 25.14 3.19 1.29
N TYR A 325 24.50 2.24 1.96
CA TYR A 325 23.47 1.38 1.40
C TYR A 325 22.10 1.98 1.66
N GLY A 326 21.09 1.63 0.87
CA GLY A 326 19.70 1.96 1.16
C GLY A 326 18.83 0.71 1.08
N LEU A 327 17.95 0.48 2.04
CA LEU A 327 16.87 -0.48 1.83
C LEU A 327 16.00 0.03 0.68
N TYR A 328 15.77 -0.80 -0.32
CA TYR A 328 15.13 -0.36 -1.56
C TYR A 328 13.72 0.22 -1.31
N PRO A 329 13.48 1.49 -1.68
CA PRO A 329 12.22 2.18 -1.33
C PRO A 329 11.02 1.78 -2.21
N THR A 330 11.21 0.92 -3.22
CA THR A 330 10.26 0.54 -4.27
C THR A 330 9.85 1.72 -5.17
N VAL A 331 9.24 1.42 -6.33
CA VAL A 331 8.68 2.46 -7.22
C VAL A 331 7.70 3.33 -6.45
N GLY A 332 7.89 4.64 -6.52
CA GLY A 332 7.10 5.65 -5.82
C GLY A 332 7.92 6.89 -5.50
N GLU A 333 7.35 7.83 -4.75
CA GLU A 333 7.89 9.19 -4.57
C GLU A 333 9.31 9.25 -4.00
N ASN A 334 9.69 8.34 -3.11
CA ASN A 334 11.05 8.32 -2.57
C ASN A 334 12.07 7.96 -3.66
N LEU A 335 11.78 6.94 -4.48
CA LEU A 335 12.64 6.55 -5.60
C LEU A 335 12.68 7.65 -6.67
N ASP A 336 11.56 8.31 -6.94
CA ASP A 336 11.47 9.43 -7.87
C ASP A 336 12.36 10.60 -7.41
N PHE A 337 12.33 10.93 -6.11
CA PHE A 337 13.19 11.96 -5.54
C PHE A 337 14.68 11.62 -5.72
N LEU A 338 15.07 10.39 -5.39
CA LEU A 338 16.45 9.93 -5.54
C LEU A 338 16.93 10.03 -6.99
N ASN A 339 16.10 9.56 -7.93
CA ASN A 339 16.42 9.59 -9.36
C ASN A 339 16.51 11.02 -9.91
N SER A 340 15.55 11.88 -9.55
CA SER A 340 15.51 13.28 -10.00
C SER A 340 16.71 14.10 -9.52
N ASN A 341 17.28 13.73 -8.36
CA ASN A 341 18.47 14.37 -7.80
C ASN A 341 19.77 13.62 -8.12
N ASN A 342 19.72 12.59 -8.98
CA ASN A 342 20.87 11.78 -9.38
C ASN A 342 21.64 11.16 -8.18
N LEU A 343 20.94 10.82 -7.11
CA LEU A 343 21.54 10.21 -5.92
C LEU A 343 21.83 8.73 -6.16
N LYS A 344 23.12 8.40 -6.24
CA LYS A 344 23.58 7.02 -6.45
C LYS A 344 23.66 6.28 -5.13
N ILE A 345 22.66 5.44 -4.85
CA ILE A 345 22.58 4.61 -3.65
C ILE A 345 22.74 3.15 -4.05
N ASN A 346 23.56 2.40 -3.31
CA ASN A 346 23.65 0.96 -3.44
C ASN A 346 22.47 0.32 -2.70
N PHE A 347 21.46 -0.11 -3.43
CA PHE A 347 20.26 -0.69 -2.83
C PHE A 347 20.45 -2.11 -2.32
N LEU A 348 19.80 -2.39 -1.20
CA LEU A 348 19.63 -3.72 -0.61
C LEU A 348 18.17 -4.13 -0.74
N TYR A 349 17.92 -5.28 -1.32
CA TYR A 349 16.59 -5.83 -1.60
C TYR A 349 16.23 -6.92 -0.60
N ARG A 350 14.99 -6.92 -0.12
CA ARG A 350 14.49 -7.97 0.76
C ARG A 350 14.50 -9.33 0.05
N ASN A 351 14.83 -10.38 0.75
CA ASN A 351 14.83 -11.75 0.21
C ASN A 351 13.46 -12.14 -0.36
N LEU A 352 12.39 -11.75 0.33
CA LEU A 352 11.03 -11.97 -0.15
C LEU A 352 10.79 -11.32 -1.51
N ASP A 353 11.24 -10.09 -1.70
CA ASP A 353 11.04 -9.35 -2.95
C ASP A 353 11.83 -9.99 -4.10
N GLN A 354 13.10 -10.33 -3.88
CA GLN A 354 13.92 -11.03 -4.88
C GLN A 354 13.28 -12.36 -5.30
N LEU A 355 12.76 -13.13 -4.34
CA LEU A 355 12.11 -14.41 -4.60
C LEU A 355 10.77 -14.25 -5.32
N ALA A 356 9.95 -13.28 -4.90
CA ALA A 356 8.56 -13.16 -5.36
C ALA A 356 8.44 -12.42 -6.69
N TRP A 357 9.22 -11.34 -6.90
CA TRP A 357 9.03 -10.46 -8.05
C TRP A 357 9.36 -11.10 -9.40
N GLN A 358 10.18 -12.12 -9.45
CA GLN A 358 10.41 -12.92 -10.66
C GLN A 358 9.12 -13.56 -11.20
N TYR A 359 8.08 -13.74 -10.36
CA TYR A 359 6.78 -14.33 -10.72
C TYR A 359 5.71 -13.28 -11.02
N CYS A 360 6.02 -11.97 -10.93
CA CYS A 360 5.07 -10.87 -11.14
C CYS A 360 4.95 -10.39 -12.61
N ASN A 361 5.45 -11.18 -13.54
CA ASN A 361 5.43 -10.88 -14.98
C ASN A 361 4.05 -11.08 -15.64
N LYS A 362 3.16 -11.84 -15.02
CA LYS A 362 1.78 -12.12 -15.46
C LYS A 362 0.76 -11.67 -14.40
N GLY A 363 -0.52 -11.99 -14.62
CA GLY A 363 -1.59 -11.70 -13.66
C GLY A 363 -1.46 -12.47 -12.34
N PHE A 364 -2.15 -11.98 -11.29
CA PHE A 364 -2.10 -12.55 -9.95
C PHE A 364 -2.42 -14.05 -9.87
N PHE A 365 -3.34 -14.54 -10.69
CA PHE A 365 -3.65 -15.97 -10.70
C PHE A 365 -2.48 -16.86 -11.16
N ASN A 366 -1.55 -16.32 -11.95
CA ASN A 366 -0.29 -16.99 -12.23
C ASN A 366 0.65 -16.93 -11.01
N PHE A 367 0.81 -15.75 -10.39
CA PHE A 367 1.60 -15.56 -9.18
C PHE A 367 1.13 -16.47 -8.04
N LYS A 368 -0.18 -16.62 -7.86
CA LYS A 368 -0.79 -17.47 -6.85
C LYS A 368 -0.22 -18.90 -6.83
N ASN A 369 0.12 -19.46 -7.97
CA ASN A 369 0.67 -20.83 -8.07
C ASN A 369 2.04 -20.97 -7.40
N TYR A 370 2.75 -19.86 -7.20
CA TYR A 370 4.07 -19.83 -6.54
C TYR A 370 4.01 -19.50 -5.06
N ILE A 371 2.84 -19.09 -4.53
CA ILE A 371 2.68 -18.76 -3.11
C ILE A 371 3.13 -19.90 -2.18
N PRO A 372 2.77 -21.19 -2.39
CA PRO A 372 3.26 -22.26 -1.54
C PRO A 372 4.81 -22.35 -1.50
N LYS A 373 5.46 -22.16 -2.65
CA LYS A 373 6.92 -22.14 -2.74
C LYS A 373 7.52 -20.93 -2.01
N ILE A 374 6.92 -19.75 -2.14
CA ILE A 374 7.36 -18.54 -1.44
C ILE A 374 7.23 -18.73 0.07
N VAL A 375 6.08 -19.19 0.54
CA VAL A 375 5.80 -19.39 1.96
C VAL A 375 6.68 -20.47 2.59
N SER A 376 7.07 -21.51 1.84
CA SER A 376 7.98 -22.56 2.34
C SER A 376 9.39 -22.04 2.69
N THR A 377 9.75 -20.83 2.28
CA THR A 377 11.04 -20.20 2.62
C THR A 377 11.00 -19.39 3.92
N PHE A 378 9.84 -19.28 4.56
CA PHE A 378 9.63 -18.49 5.80
C PHE A 378 9.97 -19.26 7.09
N ASN A 379 10.77 -20.28 7.02
CA ASN A 379 11.17 -21.11 8.16
C ASN A 379 12.17 -20.39 9.09
#